data_10380f8e911099bf09adbc18c171cfe4
#
_entry.id   10380f8e911099bf09adbc18c171cfe4
#
_cell.length_a   1.000
_cell.length_b   1.000
_cell.length_c   1.000
_cell.angle_alpha   90.00
_cell.angle_beta   90.00
_cell.angle_gamma   90.00
#
_symmetry.space_group_name_H-M   'P 1'
#
loop_
_entity.id
_entity.type
_entity.pdbx_description
1 polymer ?
#
loop_
_entity_poly.entity_id
_entity_poly.type
_entity_poly.pdbx_seq_one_letter_code
_entity_poly.pdbx_strand_id
1 'polypeptide(L)'
;MEENERREGVLKQHFALYAKKPSMKDCFVTVFIFMICTIIGLLFQKLHFTDTNIVTIYILGVLITSILTDGYLCSIAGSFLSVVLFCFFLTEPRMSFQTYAVGYPVTFAIMLVCSVLAGTLSAKLKMHARIYSQLAFRTQVLFDTDRLLQKARSSKEMLRVTCTQLVRLLNRDIVAYIVEEGKLSQGQVFYKNKEETDQQFLIPEEQKIARWVYENNKRAGVGTNYFKNAKCLYLAIRIGDHVYGVIGIPANKDVFDSVEYSILLSVVNECALAMENLRNAIEKEKNAVLAKNEQLRADLLRAISHDLRTPLCSISGNADMLLNNGACLDSKTKQQIYVDIYDDSEWLIGVVENLLSITRLNDGRLKFKFTDQLLDEVIAESLRHISRKHDEYTIVTKCEELILVRMDVQL
;
A
#
# COMPACT_ATOMS: atom_id res chain seq x y z
N MET A 1 -5.45 -12.05 29.29
CA MET A 1 -6.17 -13.32 28.98
C MET A 1 -6.12 -13.64 27.51
N GLU A 2 -6.39 -12.70 26.59
CA GLU A 2 -6.33 -12.93 25.12
C GLU A 2 -4.96 -13.33 24.56
N GLU A 3 -3.87 -12.87 25.16
CA GLU A 3 -2.50 -13.17 24.70
C GLU A 3 -2.05 -14.59 25.05
N ASN A 4 -2.55 -15.14 26.16
CA ASN A 4 -2.34 -16.53 26.54
C ASN A 4 -3.18 -17.50 25.67
N GLU A 5 -4.41 -17.14 25.32
CA GLU A 5 -5.24 -17.93 24.40
C GLU A 5 -4.66 -17.95 22.98
N ARG A 6 -4.07 -16.84 22.51
CA ARG A 6 -3.31 -16.81 21.24
C ARG A 6 -2.08 -17.70 21.28
N ARG A 7 -1.31 -17.70 22.38
CA ARG A 7 -0.13 -18.58 22.53
C ARG A 7 -0.53 -20.04 22.61
N GLU A 8 -1.60 -20.39 23.32
CA GLU A 8 -2.10 -21.78 23.35
C GLU A 8 -2.66 -22.21 21.98
N GLY A 9 -3.33 -21.32 21.24
CA GLY A 9 -3.79 -21.59 19.89
C GLY A 9 -2.64 -21.86 18.91
N VAL A 10 -1.58 -21.05 18.97
CA VAL A 10 -0.37 -21.22 18.16
C VAL A 10 0.38 -22.51 18.55
N LEU A 11 0.47 -22.82 19.84
CA LEU A 11 1.08 -24.07 20.32
C LEU A 11 0.27 -25.31 19.90
N LYS A 12 -1.06 -25.26 19.98
CA LYS A 12 -1.94 -26.36 19.51
C LYS A 12 -1.87 -26.55 17.99
N GLN A 13 -1.78 -25.47 17.21
CA GLN A 13 -1.55 -25.56 15.76
C GLN A 13 -0.16 -26.12 15.44
N HIS A 14 0.87 -25.75 16.19
CA HIS A 14 2.20 -26.31 16.07
C HIS A 14 2.21 -27.82 16.35
N PHE A 15 1.55 -28.27 17.44
CA PHE A 15 1.44 -29.68 17.75
C PHE A 15 0.61 -30.49 16.75
N ALA A 16 -0.47 -29.90 16.21
CA ALA A 16 -1.29 -30.54 15.18
C ALA A 16 -0.55 -30.75 13.85
N LEU A 17 0.36 -29.85 13.49
CA LEU A 17 1.27 -30.00 12.33
C LEU A 17 2.28 -31.14 12.52
N TYR A 18 2.70 -31.41 13.76
CA TYR A 18 3.59 -32.54 14.11
C TYR A 18 2.89 -33.90 14.09
N ALA A 19 1.56 -33.93 14.32
CA ALA A 19 0.79 -35.16 14.50
C ALA A 19 -0.08 -35.54 13.31
N LYS A 20 0.29 -35.14 12.08
CA LYS A 20 -0.44 -35.61 10.89
C LYS A 20 -0.40 -37.13 10.83
N LYS A 21 -1.57 -37.77 10.88
CA LYS A 21 -1.67 -39.25 10.77
C LYS A 21 -1.04 -39.68 9.43
N PRO A 22 -0.21 -40.73 9.46
CA PRO A 22 0.43 -41.25 8.24
C PRO A 22 -0.64 -41.70 7.25
N SER A 23 -0.45 -41.34 6.00
CA SER A 23 -1.29 -41.82 4.91
C SER A 23 -0.97 -43.30 4.63
N MET A 24 -1.93 -44.09 4.14
CA MET A 24 -1.68 -45.42 3.65
C MET A 24 -0.49 -45.50 2.66
N LYS A 25 -0.35 -44.46 1.82
CA LYS A 25 0.80 -44.32 0.89
C LYS A 25 2.12 -44.19 1.62
N ASP A 26 2.20 -43.45 2.72
CA ASP A 26 3.44 -43.28 3.51
C ASP A 26 3.88 -44.57 4.16
N CYS A 27 2.92 -45.37 4.65
CA CYS A 27 3.20 -46.68 5.18
C CYS A 27 3.76 -47.66 4.12
N PHE A 28 3.15 -47.63 2.91
CA PHE A 28 3.64 -48.44 1.79
C PHE A 28 5.07 -48.08 1.38
N VAL A 29 5.34 -46.77 1.25
CA VAL A 29 6.67 -46.24 0.91
C VAL A 29 7.70 -46.66 1.97
N THR A 30 7.36 -46.56 3.26
CA THR A 30 8.24 -46.97 4.35
C THR A 30 8.59 -48.45 4.27
N VAL A 31 7.59 -49.33 4.14
CA VAL A 31 7.80 -50.77 4.01
C VAL A 31 8.65 -51.12 2.79
N PHE A 32 8.38 -50.48 1.64
CA PHE A 32 9.12 -50.70 0.41
C PHE A 32 10.61 -50.32 0.54
N ILE A 33 10.92 -49.19 1.14
CA ILE A 33 12.29 -48.72 1.36
C ILE A 33 13.04 -49.71 2.24
N PHE A 34 12.43 -50.15 3.37
CA PHE A 34 13.10 -51.11 4.27
C PHE A 34 13.23 -52.50 3.69
N MET A 35 12.32 -52.94 2.81
CA MET A 35 12.48 -54.14 2.02
C MET A 35 13.73 -54.08 1.12
N ILE A 36 13.92 -52.95 0.42
CA ILE A 36 15.12 -52.73 -0.40
C ILE A 36 16.39 -52.72 0.47
N CYS A 37 16.38 -52.00 1.61
CA CYS A 37 17.52 -51.97 2.52
C CYS A 37 17.89 -53.36 3.01
N THR A 38 16.89 -54.22 3.33
CA THR A 38 17.12 -55.58 3.78
C THR A 38 17.72 -56.45 2.67
N ILE A 39 17.23 -56.34 1.43
CA ILE A 39 17.79 -57.06 0.28
C ILE A 39 19.27 -56.67 0.06
N ILE A 40 19.57 -55.35 0.08
CA ILE A 40 20.94 -54.85 -0.08
C ILE A 40 21.82 -55.33 1.10
N GLY A 41 21.29 -55.31 2.32
CA GLY A 41 21.99 -55.80 3.52
C GLY A 41 22.36 -57.27 3.43
N LEU A 42 21.43 -58.13 2.97
CA LEU A 42 21.69 -59.56 2.74
C LEU A 42 22.73 -59.79 1.62
N LEU A 43 22.68 -58.93 0.54
CA LEU A 43 23.70 -59.01 -0.52
C LEU A 43 25.09 -58.64 0.01
N PHE A 44 25.19 -57.58 0.83
CA PHE A 44 26.45 -57.12 1.43
C PHE A 44 27.02 -58.22 2.38
N GLN A 45 26.16 -58.88 3.15
CA GLN A 45 26.57 -60.01 4.01
C GLN A 45 27.11 -61.17 3.17
N LYS A 46 26.48 -61.52 2.04
CA LYS A 46 26.94 -62.52 1.11
C LYS A 46 28.28 -62.15 0.44
N LEU A 47 28.58 -60.90 0.29
CA LEU A 47 29.84 -60.37 -0.23
C LEU A 47 30.89 -60.12 0.84
N HIS A 48 30.64 -60.58 2.08
CA HIS A 48 31.56 -60.50 3.25
C HIS A 48 31.89 -59.03 3.64
N PHE A 49 30.99 -58.06 3.39
CA PHE A 49 31.14 -56.71 3.92
C PHE A 49 30.94 -56.70 5.43
N THR A 50 31.52 -55.67 6.10
CA THR A 50 31.43 -55.53 7.56
C THR A 50 30.00 -55.12 7.99
N ASP A 51 29.59 -55.52 9.20
CA ASP A 51 28.28 -55.17 9.79
C ASP A 51 28.07 -53.65 9.84
N THR A 52 29.14 -52.88 9.98
CA THR A 52 29.09 -51.41 9.98
C THR A 52 28.53 -50.85 8.68
N ASN A 53 28.86 -51.41 7.51
CA ASN A 53 28.35 -50.98 6.22
C ASN A 53 26.84 -51.26 6.10
N ILE A 54 26.40 -52.38 6.67
CA ILE A 54 24.98 -52.76 6.65
C ILE A 54 24.15 -51.82 7.54
N VAL A 55 24.67 -51.50 8.74
CA VAL A 55 24.04 -50.50 9.64
C VAL A 55 23.84 -49.15 8.93
N THR A 56 24.85 -48.72 8.17
CA THR A 56 24.80 -47.45 7.42
C THR A 56 23.69 -47.45 6.39
N ILE A 57 23.39 -48.58 5.70
CA ILE A 57 22.29 -48.72 4.74
C ILE A 57 20.94 -48.51 5.44
N TYR A 58 20.74 -49.05 6.64
CA TYR A 58 19.49 -48.85 7.38
C TYR A 58 19.31 -47.44 7.87
N ILE A 59 20.38 -46.74 8.31
CA ILE A 59 20.34 -45.31 8.65
C ILE A 59 19.98 -44.49 7.42
N LEU A 60 20.55 -44.78 6.24
CA LEU A 60 20.18 -44.14 4.98
C LEU A 60 18.71 -44.42 4.61
N GLY A 61 18.22 -45.63 4.84
CA GLY A 61 16.81 -45.99 4.67
C GLY A 61 15.87 -45.13 5.52
N VAL A 62 16.23 -44.85 6.78
CA VAL A 62 15.48 -43.95 7.67
C VAL A 62 15.48 -42.52 7.13
N LEU A 63 16.63 -42.01 6.65
CA LEU A 63 16.74 -40.69 6.05
C LEU A 63 15.85 -40.56 4.80
N ILE A 64 15.92 -41.52 3.88
CA ILE A 64 15.10 -41.52 2.66
C ILE A 64 13.62 -41.57 3.01
N THR A 65 13.22 -42.43 3.96
CA THR A 65 11.84 -42.49 4.45
C THR A 65 11.39 -41.11 4.99
N SER A 66 12.20 -40.46 5.80
CA SER A 66 11.90 -39.16 6.37
C SER A 66 11.75 -38.05 5.30
N ILE A 67 12.49 -38.16 4.18
CA ILE A 67 12.38 -37.23 3.05
C ILE A 67 11.13 -37.51 2.22
N LEU A 68 10.78 -38.75 1.95
CA LEU A 68 9.69 -39.12 1.04
C LEU A 68 8.32 -39.15 1.72
N THR A 69 8.23 -39.42 3.03
CA THR A 69 6.96 -39.49 3.76
C THR A 69 6.58 -38.15 4.40
N ASP A 70 5.27 -37.93 4.60
CA ASP A 70 4.74 -36.78 5.30
C ASP A 70 4.45 -37.13 6.76
N GLY A 71 5.23 -36.57 7.67
CA GLY A 71 5.00 -36.68 9.11
C GLY A 71 6.15 -37.31 9.88
N TYR A 72 6.19 -36.99 11.16
CA TYR A 72 7.23 -37.40 12.08
C TYR A 72 7.11 -38.87 12.50
N LEU A 73 5.87 -39.38 12.48
CA LEU A 73 5.56 -40.74 12.94
C LEU A 73 6.18 -41.83 12.07
N CYS A 74 6.19 -41.67 10.74
CA CYS A 74 6.82 -42.62 9.83
C CYS A 74 8.34 -42.71 10.04
N SER A 75 8.99 -41.60 10.35
CA SER A 75 10.42 -41.56 10.61
C SER A 75 10.80 -42.28 11.92
N ILE A 76 10.03 -42.05 12.99
CA ILE A 76 10.24 -42.75 14.28
C ILE A 76 9.95 -44.25 14.12
N ALA A 77 8.81 -44.61 13.51
CA ALA A 77 8.46 -46.01 13.25
C ALA A 77 9.52 -46.72 12.37
N GLY A 78 10.02 -46.03 11.36
CA GLY A 78 11.11 -46.49 10.50
C GLY A 78 12.40 -46.70 11.27
N SER A 79 12.75 -45.81 12.22
CA SER A 79 13.93 -45.99 13.08
C SER A 79 13.82 -47.21 13.94
N PHE A 80 12.65 -47.51 14.50
CA PHE A 80 12.43 -48.71 15.27
C PHE A 80 12.44 -49.96 14.37
N LEU A 81 11.75 -49.87 13.21
CA LEU A 81 11.72 -50.99 12.24
C LEU A 81 13.11 -51.34 11.70
N SER A 82 13.98 -50.35 11.50
CA SER A 82 15.36 -50.57 11.04
C SER A 82 16.16 -51.47 12.01
N VAL A 83 16.03 -51.23 13.31
CA VAL A 83 16.71 -52.05 14.34
C VAL A 83 16.14 -53.47 14.38
N VAL A 84 14.81 -53.61 14.30
CA VAL A 84 14.13 -54.91 14.32
C VAL A 84 14.53 -55.76 13.10
N LEU A 85 14.51 -55.17 11.90
CA LEU A 85 14.87 -55.86 10.66
C LEU A 85 16.37 -56.26 10.64
N PHE A 86 17.24 -55.36 11.09
CA PHE A 86 18.66 -55.68 11.20
C PHE A 86 18.90 -56.84 12.17
N CYS A 87 18.28 -56.80 13.36
CA CYS A 87 18.40 -57.85 14.37
C CYS A 87 17.89 -59.20 13.84
N PHE A 88 16.72 -59.20 13.14
CA PHE A 88 16.08 -60.46 12.73
C PHE A 88 16.75 -61.12 11.52
N PHE A 89 17.16 -60.35 10.51
CA PHE A 89 17.66 -60.89 9.24
C PHE A 89 19.19 -61.01 9.15
N LEU A 90 19.93 -60.17 9.87
CA LEU A 90 21.36 -59.96 9.63
C LEU A 90 22.26 -60.35 10.79
N THR A 91 21.72 -60.56 12.02
CA THR A 91 22.49 -61.01 13.16
C THR A 91 22.44 -62.54 13.27
N GLU A 92 23.54 -63.20 13.80
CA GLU A 92 23.59 -64.62 14.06
C GLU A 92 23.16 -64.93 15.50
N PRO A 93 22.28 -65.90 15.74
CA PRO A 93 21.66 -66.84 14.79
C PRO A 93 20.51 -66.20 14.03
N ARG A 94 20.43 -66.38 12.70
CA ARG A 94 19.43 -65.80 11.82
C ARG A 94 18.00 -66.18 12.19
N MET A 95 17.04 -65.28 11.91
CA MET A 95 15.61 -65.46 12.24
C MET A 95 15.35 -65.66 13.75
N SER A 96 16.24 -65.15 14.58
CA SER A 96 16.11 -65.17 16.04
C SER A 96 16.39 -63.81 16.63
N PHE A 97 15.74 -63.47 17.73
CA PHE A 97 16.03 -62.25 18.50
C PHE A 97 17.12 -62.50 19.58
N GLN A 98 17.71 -63.73 19.64
CA GLN A 98 18.78 -64.05 20.55
C GLN A 98 20.12 -63.67 19.90
N THR A 99 20.88 -62.79 20.53
CA THR A 99 22.19 -62.34 20.10
C THR A 99 23.24 -62.85 21.10
N TYR A 100 24.22 -63.66 20.65
CA TYR A 100 25.25 -64.16 21.51
C TYR A 100 26.49 -63.26 21.63
N ALA A 101 26.69 -62.34 20.71
CA ALA A 101 27.83 -61.43 20.73
C ALA A 101 27.59 -60.20 21.61
N VAL A 102 28.48 -59.93 22.56
CA VAL A 102 28.38 -58.87 23.56
C VAL A 102 28.31 -57.46 22.95
N GLY A 103 28.76 -57.28 21.72
CA GLY A 103 28.79 -55.99 21.04
C GLY A 103 27.46 -55.53 20.41
N TYR A 104 26.52 -56.40 20.06
CA TYR A 104 25.29 -56.08 19.33
C TYR A 104 24.35 -55.14 20.08
N PRO A 105 24.13 -55.22 21.40
CA PRO A 105 23.27 -54.30 22.11
C PRO A 105 23.74 -52.85 21.99
N VAL A 106 25.04 -52.61 21.98
CA VAL A 106 25.63 -51.27 21.81
C VAL A 106 25.41 -50.78 20.39
N THR A 107 25.59 -51.65 19.38
CA THR A 107 25.32 -51.30 17.97
C THR A 107 23.85 -50.93 17.75
N PHE A 108 22.91 -51.66 18.35
CA PHE A 108 21.48 -51.36 18.28
C PHE A 108 21.14 -50.04 18.94
N ALA A 109 21.71 -49.74 20.10
CA ALA A 109 21.52 -48.48 20.78
C ALA A 109 22.02 -47.28 19.92
N ILE A 110 23.24 -47.40 19.38
CA ILE A 110 23.81 -46.36 18.51
C ILE A 110 22.98 -46.21 17.25
N MET A 111 22.60 -47.32 16.59
CA MET A 111 21.77 -47.29 15.38
C MET A 111 20.42 -46.62 15.64
N LEU A 112 19.75 -46.91 16.75
CA LEU A 112 18.49 -46.31 17.13
C LEU A 112 18.65 -44.80 17.35
N VAL A 113 19.66 -44.40 18.12
CA VAL A 113 19.93 -42.97 18.39
C VAL A 113 20.23 -42.23 17.11
N CYS A 114 21.14 -42.74 16.26
CA CYS A 114 21.46 -42.09 14.97
C CYS A 114 20.25 -42.02 14.05
N SER A 115 19.44 -43.08 13.97
CA SER A 115 18.24 -43.09 13.12
C SER A 115 17.18 -42.13 13.61
N VAL A 116 16.94 -42.03 14.92
CA VAL A 116 16.01 -41.05 15.50
C VAL A 116 16.50 -39.62 15.28
N LEU A 117 17.78 -39.34 15.53
CA LEU A 117 18.37 -38.03 15.28
C LEU A 117 18.26 -37.61 13.80
N ALA A 118 18.67 -38.49 12.90
CA ALA A 118 18.61 -38.25 11.46
C ALA A 118 17.17 -38.02 10.97
N GLY A 119 16.24 -38.87 11.41
CA GLY A 119 14.84 -38.74 11.07
C GLY A 119 14.20 -37.42 11.59
N THR A 120 14.50 -37.06 12.85
CA THR A 120 13.99 -35.84 13.45
C THR A 120 14.54 -34.60 12.79
N LEU A 121 15.83 -34.58 12.46
CA LEU A 121 16.49 -33.48 11.78
C LEU A 121 15.92 -33.29 10.37
N SER A 122 15.78 -34.40 9.62
CA SER A 122 15.20 -34.35 8.26
C SER A 122 13.75 -33.82 8.27
N ALA A 123 12.92 -34.29 9.20
CA ALA A 123 11.55 -33.82 9.36
C ALA A 123 11.49 -32.30 9.70
N LYS A 124 12.39 -31.84 10.59
CA LYS A 124 12.51 -30.38 10.89
C LYS A 124 12.92 -29.57 9.66
N LEU A 125 13.94 -30.02 8.93
CA LEU A 125 14.40 -29.32 7.71
C LEU A 125 13.28 -29.21 6.66
N LYS A 126 12.53 -30.29 6.45
CA LYS A 126 11.37 -30.31 5.54
C LYS A 126 10.28 -29.32 5.97
N MET A 127 9.97 -29.27 7.26
CA MET A 127 9.01 -28.32 7.80
C MET A 127 9.49 -26.86 7.62
N HIS A 128 10.75 -26.58 7.94
CA HIS A 128 11.31 -25.25 7.73
C HIS A 128 11.29 -24.85 6.25
N ALA A 129 11.67 -25.76 5.35
CA ALA A 129 11.61 -25.51 3.91
C ALA A 129 10.20 -25.15 3.43
N ARG A 130 9.15 -25.82 3.93
CA ARG A 130 7.75 -25.51 3.62
C ARG A 130 7.35 -24.14 4.15
N ILE A 131 7.70 -23.80 5.40
CA ILE A 131 7.39 -22.49 6.00
C ILE A 131 8.09 -21.39 5.23
N TYR A 132 9.37 -21.56 4.89
CA TYR A 132 10.11 -20.56 4.10
C TYR A 132 9.53 -20.37 2.69
N SER A 133 9.14 -21.47 2.05
CA SER A 133 8.48 -21.39 0.73
C SER A 133 7.15 -20.62 0.78
N GLN A 134 6.32 -20.88 1.80
CA GLN A 134 5.06 -20.14 2.00
C GLN A 134 5.31 -18.66 2.32
N LEU A 135 6.31 -18.36 3.16
CA LEU A 135 6.68 -16.99 3.48
C LEU A 135 7.21 -16.24 2.26
N ALA A 136 8.09 -16.87 1.48
CA ALA A 136 8.63 -16.31 0.24
C ALA A 136 7.51 -16.03 -0.77
N PHE A 137 6.58 -16.97 -0.96
CA PHE A 137 5.42 -16.76 -1.84
C PHE A 137 4.56 -15.58 -1.37
N ARG A 138 4.24 -15.50 -0.07
CA ARG A 138 3.48 -14.37 0.49
C ARG A 138 4.19 -13.03 0.28
N THR A 139 5.50 -12.98 0.53
CA THR A 139 6.29 -11.77 0.33
C THR A 139 6.31 -11.34 -1.14
N GLN A 140 6.47 -12.29 -2.06
CA GLN A 140 6.43 -12.03 -3.50
C GLN A 140 5.08 -11.44 -3.93
N VAL A 141 3.97 -12.03 -3.46
CA VAL A 141 2.62 -11.54 -3.76
C VAL A 141 2.42 -10.10 -3.27
N LEU A 142 2.87 -9.80 -2.05
CA LEU A 142 2.77 -8.43 -1.50
C LEU A 142 3.60 -7.44 -2.31
N PHE A 143 4.84 -7.81 -2.66
CA PHE A 143 5.72 -6.97 -3.46
C PHE A 143 5.13 -6.66 -4.85
N ASP A 144 4.61 -7.69 -5.52
CA ASP A 144 3.98 -7.53 -6.84
C ASP A 144 2.71 -6.67 -6.76
N THR A 145 1.93 -6.83 -5.68
CA THR A 145 0.72 -6.03 -5.45
C THR A 145 1.08 -4.57 -5.19
N ASP A 146 2.04 -4.29 -4.30
CA ASP A 146 2.52 -2.93 -4.00
C ASP A 146 3.02 -2.23 -5.27
N ARG A 147 3.85 -2.90 -6.07
CA ARG A 147 4.34 -2.36 -7.34
C ARG A 147 3.23 -1.99 -8.33
N LEU A 148 2.14 -2.75 -8.35
CA LEU A 148 0.99 -2.45 -9.20
C LEU A 148 0.16 -1.29 -8.64
N LEU A 149 -0.03 -1.23 -7.32
CA LEU A 149 -0.77 -0.16 -6.64
C LEU A 149 -0.06 1.19 -6.77
N GLN A 150 1.27 1.23 -6.71
CA GLN A 150 2.06 2.46 -6.91
C GLN A 150 1.89 3.09 -8.31
N LYS A 151 1.51 2.31 -9.32
CA LYS A 151 1.23 2.82 -10.67
C LYS A 151 -0.18 3.36 -10.83
N ALA A 152 -1.09 3.00 -9.95
CA ALA A 152 -2.49 3.41 -10.01
C ALA A 152 -2.63 4.87 -9.55
N ARG A 153 -3.38 5.66 -10.33
CA ARG A 153 -3.56 7.10 -10.09
C ARG A 153 -4.89 7.46 -9.42
N SER A 154 -5.75 6.48 -9.20
CA SER A 154 -7.05 6.70 -8.58
C SER A 154 -7.46 5.53 -7.70
N SER A 155 -8.31 5.80 -6.70
CA SER A 155 -8.86 4.77 -5.81
C SER A 155 -9.62 3.67 -6.58
N LYS A 156 -10.30 4.04 -7.67
CA LYS A 156 -10.96 3.06 -8.57
C LYS A 156 -9.96 2.10 -9.22
N GLU A 157 -8.86 2.63 -9.70
CA GLU A 157 -7.81 1.84 -10.34
C GLU A 157 -7.11 0.93 -9.34
N MET A 158 -6.84 1.44 -8.12
CA MET A 158 -6.28 0.64 -7.02
C MET A 158 -7.20 -0.53 -6.67
N LEU A 159 -8.50 -0.28 -6.53
CA LEU A 159 -9.48 -1.33 -6.26
C LEU A 159 -9.50 -2.37 -7.38
N ARG A 160 -9.50 -1.94 -8.65
CA ARG A 160 -9.47 -2.83 -9.81
C ARG A 160 -8.23 -3.71 -9.84
N VAL A 161 -7.06 -3.14 -9.59
CA VAL A 161 -5.79 -3.87 -9.49
C VAL A 161 -5.85 -4.91 -8.39
N THR A 162 -6.28 -4.50 -7.20
CA THR A 162 -6.43 -5.38 -6.02
C THR A 162 -7.37 -6.55 -6.31
N CYS A 163 -8.56 -6.29 -6.86
CA CYS A 163 -9.53 -7.33 -7.18
C CYS A 163 -8.99 -8.28 -8.25
N THR A 164 -8.31 -7.78 -9.28
CA THR A 164 -7.70 -8.61 -10.33
C THR A 164 -6.61 -9.53 -9.75
N GLN A 165 -5.80 -9.03 -8.83
CA GLN A 165 -4.79 -9.84 -8.13
C GLN A 165 -5.44 -10.88 -7.23
N LEU A 166 -6.45 -10.51 -6.46
CA LEU A 166 -7.17 -11.43 -5.59
C LEU A 166 -7.88 -12.54 -6.38
N VAL A 167 -8.48 -12.23 -7.56
CA VAL A 167 -9.07 -13.24 -8.44
C VAL A 167 -8.01 -14.27 -8.88
N ARG A 168 -6.82 -13.81 -9.24
CA ARG A 168 -5.71 -14.70 -9.64
C ARG A 168 -5.20 -15.55 -8.48
N LEU A 169 -5.07 -14.98 -7.30
CA LEU A 169 -4.50 -15.65 -6.12
C LEU A 169 -5.45 -16.65 -5.49
N LEU A 170 -6.72 -16.28 -5.36
CA LEU A 170 -7.74 -17.11 -4.72
C LEU A 170 -8.46 -18.03 -5.70
N ASN A 171 -8.30 -17.77 -7.02
CA ASN A 171 -9.00 -18.49 -8.07
C ASN A 171 -10.53 -18.47 -7.90
N ARG A 172 -11.08 -17.34 -7.39
CA ARG A 172 -12.50 -17.09 -7.09
C ARG A 172 -12.93 -15.75 -7.68
N ASP A 173 -14.22 -15.59 -7.94
CA ASP A 173 -14.81 -14.31 -8.30
C ASP A 173 -14.77 -13.34 -7.14
N ILE A 174 -14.78 -12.05 -7.41
CA ILE A 174 -14.73 -11.01 -6.38
C ILE A 174 -15.74 -9.92 -6.73
N VAL A 175 -16.49 -9.49 -5.74
CA VAL A 175 -17.36 -8.32 -5.82
C VAL A 175 -16.71 -7.17 -5.05
N ALA A 176 -16.63 -6.00 -5.64
CA ALA A 176 -16.04 -4.84 -4.99
C ALA A 176 -16.95 -3.62 -5.04
N TYR A 177 -16.94 -2.85 -4.00
CA TYR A 177 -17.68 -1.61 -3.81
C TYR A 177 -16.68 -0.53 -3.38
N ILE A 178 -16.66 0.62 -4.08
CA ILE A 178 -15.84 1.77 -3.70
C ILE A 178 -16.68 2.79 -2.94
N VAL A 179 -16.06 3.55 -2.04
CA VAL A 179 -16.71 4.69 -1.39
C VAL A 179 -16.40 5.95 -2.18
N GLU A 180 -17.46 6.59 -2.70
CA GLU A 180 -17.40 7.87 -3.40
C GLU A 180 -18.32 8.87 -2.69
N GLU A 181 -17.79 10.04 -2.34
CA GLU A 181 -18.53 11.11 -1.64
C GLU A 181 -19.28 10.63 -0.38
N GLY A 182 -18.66 9.70 0.38
CA GLY A 182 -19.26 9.15 1.60
C GLY A 182 -20.39 8.14 1.38
N LYS A 183 -20.59 7.66 0.15
CA LYS A 183 -21.57 6.64 -0.20
C LYS A 183 -20.91 5.45 -0.87
N LEU A 184 -21.46 4.26 -0.63
CA LEU A 184 -21.00 3.05 -1.28
C LEU A 184 -21.52 3.02 -2.73
N SER A 185 -20.63 2.82 -3.70
CA SER A 185 -20.97 2.72 -5.14
C SER A 185 -21.77 1.46 -5.46
N GLN A 186 -22.22 1.33 -6.69
CA GLN A 186 -22.72 0.03 -7.19
C GLN A 186 -21.59 -1.00 -7.21
N GLY A 187 -21.92 -2.26 -6.86
CA GLY A 187 -20.96 -3.35 -6.87
C GLY A 187 -20.45 -3.66 -8.27
N GLN A 188 -19.16 -3.91 -8.37
CA GLN A 188 -18.50 -4.38 -9.59
C GLN A 188 -18.00 -5.80 -9.38
N VAL A 189 -18.33 -6.73 -10.27
CA VAL A 189 -17.87 -8.12 -10.22
C VAL A 189 -16.63 -8.31 -11.08
N PHE A 190 -15.64 -8.96 -10.52
CA PHE A 190 -14.41 -9.40 -11.18
C PHE A 190 -14.44 -10.91 -11.30
N TYR A 191 -14.59 -11.40 -12.53
CA TYR A 191 -14.75 -12.82 -12.82
C TYR A 191 -13.41 -13.51 -13.03
N LYS A 192 -13.33 -14.75 -12.53
CA LYS A 192 -12.23 -15.68 -12.86
C LYS A 192 -12.24 -16.05 -14.34
N ASN A 193 -13.42 -16.42 -14.87
CA ASN A 193 -13.63 -16.74 -16.28
C ASN A 193 -14.49 -15.65 -16.91
N LYS A 194 -14.02 -15.04 -17.99
CA LYS A 194 -14.74 -13.96 -18.69
C LYS A 194 -16.08 -14.39 -19.32
N GLU A 195 -16.33 -15.68 -19.43
CA GLU A 195 -17.54 -16.26 -20.08
C GLU A 195 -18.71 -16.45 -19.10
N GLU A 196 -18.47 -16.44 -17.79
CA GLU A 196 -19.51 -16.60 -16.78
C GLU A 196 -19.96 -15.23 -16.26
N THR A 197 -21.10 -14.76 -16.78
CA THR A 197 -21.76 -13.52 -16.31
C THR A 197 -22.77 -13.89 -15.21
N ASP A 198 -22.33 -14.41 -14.10
CA ASP A 198 -23.23 -14.75 -12.99
C ASP A 198 -23.52 -13.52 -12.12
N GLN A 199 -24.66 -12.87 -12.35
CA GLN A 199 -25.09 -11.68 -11.59
C GLN A 199 -25.60 -12.02 -10.17
N GLN A 200 -25.46 -13.26 -9.71
CA GLN A 200 -25.96 -13.73 -8.43
C GLN A 200 -25.38 -12.98 -7.21
N PHE A 201 -24.26 -12.27 -7.42
CA PHE A 201 -23.58 -11.51 -6.34
C PHE A 201 -24.04 -10.05 -6.23
N LEU A 202 -24.80 -9.54 -7.20
CA LEU A 202 -25.30 -8.15 -7.22
C LEU A 202 -26.75 -8.02 -6.77
N ILE A 203 -27.27 -9.03 -6.08
CA ILE A 203 -28.64 -9.04 -5.55
C ILE A 203 -28.77 -7.95 -4.47
N PRO A 204 -29.93 -7.27 -4.36
CA PRO A 204 -30.15 -6.21 -3.37
C PRO A 204 -29.86 -6.61 -1.92
N GLU A 205 -30.02 -7.90 -1.60
CA GLU A 205 -29.72 -8.46 -0.27
C GLU A 205 -28.22 -8.45 0.03
N GLU A 206 -27.39 -8.84 -0.91
CA GLU A 206 -25.93 -8.82 -0.79
C GLU A 206 -25.39 -7.38 -0.73
N GLN A 207 -26.00 -6.45 -1.47
CA GLN A 207 -25.64 -5.02 -1.39
C GLN A 207 -25.96 -4.42 -0.01
N LYS A 208 -27.04 -4.85 0.64
CA LYS A 208 -27.36 -4.44 2.02
C LYS A 208 -26.29 -4.90 3.00
N ILE A 209 -25.75 -6.10 2.82
CA ILE A 209 -24.68 -6.63 3.67
C ILE A 209 -23.38 -5.81 3.44
N ALA A 210 -23.02 -5.52 2.20
CA ALA A 210 -21.87 -4.68 1.89
C ALA A 210 -22.00 -3.28 2.53
N ARG A 211 -23.21 -2.68 2.48
CA ARG A 211 -23.50 -1.40 3.15
C ARG A 211 -23.36 -1.51 4.67
N TRP A 212 -23.87 -2.57 5.26
CA TRP A 212 -23.74 -2.81 6.70
C TRP A 212 -22.25 -2.92 7.11
N VAL A 213 -21.42 -3.60 6.31
CA VAL A 213 -19.96 -3.70 6.53
C VAL A 213 -19.31 -2.32 6.46
N TYR A 214 -19.73 -1.48 5.52
CA TYR A 214 -19.26 -0.11 5.41
C TYR A 214 -19.61 0.73 6.65
N GLU A 215 -20.86 0.69 7.09
CA GLU A 215 -21.39 1.49 8.21
C GLU A 215 -20.86 1.03 9.58
N ASN A 216 -20.70 -0.28 9.78
CA ASN A 216 -20.30 -0.85 11.07
C ASN A 216 -18.80 -1.17 11.16
N ASN A 217 -18.05 -1.05 10.06
CA ASN A 217 -16.63 -1.34 10.00
C ASN A 217 -16.25 -2.76 10.50
N LYS A 218 -17.15 -3.74 10.30
CA LYS A 218 -16.98 -5.13 10.74
C LYS A 218 -17.19 -6.07 9.57
N ARG A 219 -16.45 -7.19 9.59
CA ARG A 219 -16.64 -8.27 8.60
C ARG A 219 -18.01 -8.93 8.77
N ALA A 220 -18.65 -9.30 7.67
CA ALA A 220 -19.94 -9.98 7.67
C ALA A 220 -20.01 -11.06 6.58
N GLY A 221 -20.97 -11.95 6.66
CA GLY A 221 -21.20 -13.03 5.70
C GLY A 221 -20.69 -14.38 6.16
N VAL A 222 -20.39 -15.25 5.21
CA VAL A 222 -19.99 -16.65 5.47
C VAL A 222 -18.81 -16.72 6.43
N GLY A 223 -18.90 -17.60 7.43
CA GLY A 223 -17.83 -17.79 8.43
C GLY A 223 -17.71 -16.67 9.47
N THR A 224 -18.69 -15.77 9.54
CA THR A 224 -18.74 -14.69 10.54
C THR A 224 -19.97 -14.82 11.46
N ASN A 225 -20.03 -13.99 12.50
CA ASN A 225 -21.18 -13.95 13.40
C ASN A 225 -22.37 -13.16 12.84
N TYR A 226 -22.17 -12.40 11.74
CA TYR A 226 -23.17 -11.52 11.14
C TYR A 226 -23.52 -12.02 9.73
N PHE A 227 -24.80 -12.11 9.40
CA PHE A 227 -25.30 -12.52 8.07
C PHE A 227 -24.75 -13.87 7.59
N LYS A 228 -24.85 -14.91 8.43
CA LYS A 228 -24.31 -16.26 8.15
C LYS A 228 -24.82 -16.91 6.86
N ASN A 229 -25.99 -16.50 6.38
CA ASN A 229 -26.64 -17.02 5.17
C ASN A 229 -26.26 -16.25 3.90
N ALA A 230 -25.36 -15.27 3.99
CA ALA A 230 -24.85 -14.56 2.81
C ALA A 230 -24.08 -15.51 1.88
N LYS A 231 -24.04 -15.19 0.59
CA LYS A 231 -23.28 -15.95 -0.39
C LYS A 231 -21.78 -15.64 -0.34
N CYS A 232 -21.43 -14.43 0.14
CA CYS A 232 -20.06 -13.92 0.18
C CYS A 232 -19.60 -13.69 1.63
N LEU A 233 -18.27 -13.70 1.79
CA LEU A 233 -17.59 -13.07 2.91
C LEU A 233 -17.27 -11.63 2.53
N TYR A 234 -17.77 -10.67 3.31
CA TYR A 234 -17.55 -9.24 3.10
C TYR A 234 -16.51 -8.68 4.06
N LEU A 235 -15.53 -7.97 3.50
CA LEU A 235 -14.42 -7.32 4.23
C LEU A 235 -14.35 -5.84 3.84
N ALA A 236 -14.15 -4.96 4.82
CA ALA A 236 -13.89 -3.56 4.57
C ALA A 236 -12.41 -3.34 4.21
N ILE A 237 -12.18 -2.53 3.17
CA ILE A 237 -10.87 -1.95 2.86
C ILE A 237 -10.75 -0.70 3.71
N ARG A 238 -9.96 -0.75 4.80
CA ARG A 238 -9.98 0.30 5.81
C ARG A 238 -8.61 0.54 6.45
N ILE A 239 -8.42 1.76 6.93
CA ILE A 239 -7.37 2.12 7.90
C ILE A 239 -8.01 2.84 9.07
N GLY A 240 -7.84 2.32 10.28
CA GLY A 240 -8.54 2.82 11.46
C GLY A 240 -10.05 2.76 11.28
N ASP A 241 -10.70 3.91 11.43
CA ASP A 241 -12.15 4.06 11.27
C ASP A 241 -12.56 4.46 9.85
N HIS A 242 -11.60 4.75 8.97
CA HIS A 242 -11.90 5.17 7.61
C HIS A 242 -11.99 3.99 6.65
N VAL A 243 -13.16 3.82 6.02
CA VAL A 243 -13.44 2.75 5.04
C VAL A 243 -13.39 3.34 3.63
N TYR A 244 -12.55 2.77 2.77
CA TYR A 244 -12.36 3.16 1.36
C TYR A 244 -13.24 2.35 0.40
N GLY A 245 -13.62 1.15 0.81
CA GLY A 245 -14.43 0.25 0.01
C GLY A 245 -14.76 -1.04 0.74
N VAL A 246 -15.51 -1.90 0.09
CA VAL A 246 -15.88 -3.23 0.61
C VAL A 246 -15.61 -4.26 -0.48
N ILE A 247 -15.02 -5.39 -0.11
CA ILE A 247 -14.80 -6.53 -1.01
C ILE A 247 -15.65 -7.70 -0.50
N GLY A 248 -16.42 -8.32 -1.41
CA GLY A 248 -17.16 -9.54 -1.21
C GLY A 248 -16.52 -10.70 -1.97
N ILE A 249 -16.30 -11.82 -1.29
CA ILE A 249 -15.67 -13.01 -1.85
C ILE A 249 -16.61 -14.17 -1.68
N PRO A 250 -17.09 -14.79 -2.79
CA PRO A 250 -17.95 -15.96 -2.71
C PRO A 250 -17.28 -17.08 -1.92
N ALA A 251 -17.97 -17.56 -0.90
CA ALA A 251 -17.53 -18.70 -0.13
C ALA A 251 -18.42 -19.88 -0.49
N ASN A 252 -17.91 -20.78 -1.33
CA ASN A 252 -18.48 -22.11 -1.42
C ASN A 252 -18.26 -22.82 -0.08
N LYS A 253 -18.97 -23.96 0.15
CA LYS A 253 -18.97 -24.71 1.42
C LYS A 253 -17.61 -24.97 2.08
N ASP A 254 -16.50 -24.71 1.36
CA ASP A 254 -15.14 -24.80 1.88
C ASP A 254 -14.73 -23.46 2.51
N VAL A 255 -14.56 -23.52 3.83
CA VAL A 255 -13.94 -22.45 4.62
C VAL A 255 -12.57 -22.12 4.01
N PHE A 256 -12.25 -20.83 3.88
CA PHE A 256 -10.91 -20.38 3.44
C PHE A 256 -9.83 -21.11 4.22
N ASP A 257 -8.83 -21.65 3.51
CA ASP A 257 -7.62 -22.13 4.16
C ASP A 257 -6.95 -20.96 4.91
N SER A 258 -6.31 -21.26 6.03
CA SER A 258 -5.65 -20.23 6.86
C SER A 258 -4.63 -19.39 6.08
N VAL A 259 -3.98 -20.00 5.08
CA VAL A 259 -3.02 -19.32 4.19
C VAL A 259 -3.74 -18.39 3.21
N GLU A 260 -4.80 -18.86 2.55
CA GLU A 260 -5.62 -18.04 1.65
C GLU A 260 -6.20 -16.82 2.36
N TYR A 261 -6.74 -17.00 3.56
CA TYR A 261 -7.29 -15.91 4.37
C TYR A 261 -6.21 -14.90 4.79
N SER A 262 -5.02 -15.36 5.15
CA SER A 262 -3.90 -14.49 5.48
C SER A 262 -3.41 -13.66 4.29
N ILE A 263 -3.35 -14.24 3.09
CA ILE A 263 -3.00 -13.55 1.85
C ILE A 263 -4.06 -12.51 1.51
N LEU A 264 -5.34 -12.89 1.58
CA LEU A 264 -6.46 -12.00 1.35
C LEU A 264 -6.38 -10.75 2.24
N LEU A 265 -6.24 -10.92 3.55
CA LEU A 265 -6.13 -9.79 4.49
C LEU A 265 -4.90 -8.92 4.20
N SER A 266 -3.79 -9.54 3.83
CA SER A 266 -2.57 -8.81 3.51
C SER A 266 -2.74 -7.92 2.27
N VAL A 267 -3.33 -8.45 1.20
CA VAL A 267 -3.58 -7.69 -0.04
C VAL A 267 -4.63 -6.59 0.16
N VAL A 268 -5.69 -6.86 0.94
CA VAL A 268 -6.72 -5.86 1.28
C VAL A 268 -6.12 -4.72 2.12
N ASN A 269 -5.25 -5.03 3.08
CA ASN A 269 -4.57 -4.02 3.89
C ASN A 269 -3.60 -3.18 3.05
N GLU A 270 -2.88 -3.79 2.10
CA GLU A 270 -1.99 -3.07 1.18
C GLU A 270 -2.77 -2.09 0.30
N CYS A 271 -3.93 -2.53 -0.22
CA CYS A 271 -4.84 -1.66 -0.97
C CYS A 271 -5.32 -0.48 -0.10
N ALA A 272 -5.70 -0.73 1.14
CA ALA A 272 -6.16 0.31 2.07
C ALA A 272 -5.05 1.34 2.33
N LEU A 273 -3.81 0.87 2.55
CA LEU A 273 -2.64 1.74 2.75
C LEU A 273 -2.34 2.59 1.51
N ALA A 274 -2.41 2.00 0.32
CA ALA A 274 -2.21 2.74 -0.92
C ALA A 274 -3.27 3.84 -1.12
N MET A 275 -4.55 3.55 -0.83
CA MET A 275 -5.65 4.52 -0.91
C MET A 275 -5.49 5.64 0.12
N GLU A 276 -5.07 5.32 1.35
CA GLU A 276 -4.77 6.32 2.40
C GLU A 276 -3.63 7.24 1.97
N ASN A 277 -2.54 6.68 1.42
CA ASN A 277 -1.41 7.45 0.93
C ASN A 277 -1.81 8.40 -0.19
N LEU A 278 -2.64 7.95 -1.13
CA LEU A 278 -3.18 8.80 -2.19
C LEU A 278 -4.02 9.94 -1.63
N ARG A 279 -4.93 9.66 -0.70
CA ARG A 279 -5.75 10.68 -0.03
C ARG A 279 -4.89 11.73 0.67
N ASN A 280 -3.92 11.28 1.45
CA ASN A 280 -3.00 12.16 2.19
C ASN A 280 -2.14 13.02 1.24
N ALA A 281 -1.73 12.48 0.08
CA ALA A 281 -1.00 13.23 -0.93
C ALA A 281 -1.87 14.37 -1.53
N ILE A 282 -3.11 14.06 -1.89
CA ILE A 282 -4.07 15.04 -2.42
C ILE A 282 -4.37 16.13 -1.38
N GLU A 283 -4.57 15.76 -0.12
CA GLU A 283 -4.83 16.71 0.97
C GLU A 283 -3.62 17.62 1.24
N LYS A 284 -2.41 17.07 1.25
CA LYS A 284 -1.17 17.86 1.36
C LYS A 284 -1.00 18.84 0.22
N GLU A 285 -1.26 18.42 -1.01
CA GLU A 285 -1.19 19.31 -2.18
C GLU A 285 -2.20 20.47 -2.07
N LYS A 286 -3.45 20.15 -1.70
CA LYS A 286 -4.49 21.17 -1.47
C LYS A 286 -4.08 22.16 -0.39
N ASN A 287 -3.57 21.69 0.73
CA ASN A 287 -3.13 22.53 1.84
C ASN A 287 -1.92 23.40 1.45
N ALA A 288 -0.98 22.84 0.65
CA ALA A 288 0.17 23.61 0.15
C ALA A 288 -0.27 24.75 -0.79
N VAL A 289 -1.26 24.51 -1.67
CA VAL A 289 -1.81 25.55 -2.54
C VAL A 289 -2.50 26.64 -1.71
N LEU A 290 -3.29 26.26 -0.70
CA LEU A 290 -3.94 27.21 0.20
C LEU A 290 -2.92 28.07 0.96
N ALA A 291 -1.91 27.44 1.56
CA ALA A 291 -0.84 28.14 2.28
C ALA A 291 -0.08 29.12 1.38
N LYS A 292 0.22 28.71 0.12
CA LYS A 292 0.88 29.58 -0.85
C LYS A 292 0.03 30.79 -1.22
N ASN A 293 -1.29 30.61 -1.39
CA ASN A 293 -2.22 31.71 -1.67
C ASN A 293 -2.29 32.70 -0.50
N GLU A 294 -2.35 32.20 0.75
CA GLU A 294 -2.33 33.05 1.94
C GLU A 294 -1.01 33.82 2.08
N GLN A 295 0.13 33.17 1.78
CA GLN A 295 1.44 33.84 1.77
C GLN A 295 1.48 34.96 0.72
N LEU A 296 1.01 34.70 -0.50
CA LEU A 296 0.95 35.73 -1.56
C LEU A 296 0.06 36.90 -1.16
N ARG A 297 -1.09 36.64 -0.51
CA ARG A 297 -1.96 37.70 0.04
C ARG A 297 -1.24 38.57 1.07
N ALA A 298 -0.53 37.91 2.01
CA ALA A 298 0.21 38.64 3.04
C ALA A 298 1.34 39.49 2.45
N ASP A 299 2.07 38.96 1.49
CA ASP A 299 3.15 39.69 0.82
C ASP A 299 2.66 40.86 0.00
N LEU A 300 1.53 40.69 -0.72
CA LEU A 300 0.86 41.78 -1.44
C LEU A 300 0.41 42.90 -0.50
N LEU A 301 -0.24 42.55 0.63
CA LEU A 301 -0.68 43.55 1.62
C LEU A 301 0.50 44.30 2.23
N ARG A 302 1.63 43.61 2.47
CA ARG A 302 2.87 44.24 2.99
C ARG A 302 3.46 45.22 1.97
N ALA A 303 3.54 44.82 0.69
CA ALA A 303 4.05 45.66 -0.38
C ALA A 303 3.18 46.91 -0.55
N ILE A 304 1.85 46.73 -0.64
CA ILE A 304 0.89 47.85 -0.76
C ILE A 304 1.01 48.82 0.43
N SER A 305 1.10 48.28 1.67
CA SER A 305 1.25 49.08 2.87
C SER A 305 2.53 49.90 2.88
N HIS A 306 3.63 49.35 2.37
CA HIS A 306 4.87 50.09 2.21
C HIS A 306 4.76 51.21 1.17
N ASP A 307 4.19 50.91 0.00
CA ASP A 307 4.07 51.86 -1.11
C ASP A 307 3.08 52.99 -0.84
N LEU A 308 2.03 52.73 -0.05
CA LEU A 308 1.14 53.77 0.45
C LEU A 308 1.77 54.64 1.53
N ARG A 309 2.62 54.10 2.40
CA ARG A 309 3.22 54.83 3.51
C ARG A 309 4.15 55.94 3.06
N THR A 310 4.95 55.70 2.03
CA THR A 310 5.96 56.66 1.54
C THR A 310 5.36 58.00 1.10
N PRO A 311 4.38 58.06 0.17
CA PRO A 311 3.75 59.33 -0.23
C PRO A 311 2.93 59.95 0.89
N LEU A 312 2.28 59.13 1.75
CA LEU A 312 1.58 59.65 2.93
C LEU A 312 2.51 60.37 3.89
N CYS A 313 3.70 59.86 4.15
CA CYS A 313 4.72 60.49 4.98
C CYS A 313 5.22 61.79 4.31
N SER A 314 5.39 61.81 2.98
CA SER A 314 5.79 62.99 2.22
C SER A 314 4.73 64.09 2.30
N ILE A 315 3.47 63.75 2.03
CA ILE A 315 2.35 64.66 2.15
C ILE A 315 2.25 65.27 3.57
N SER A 316 2.31 64.36 4.60
CA SER A 316 2.25 64.80 6.00
C SER A 316 3.40 65.73 6.37
N GLY A 317 4.65 65.38 5.96
CA GLY A 317 5.83 66.19 6.23
C GLY A 317 5.79 67.55 5.55
N ASN A 318 5.38 67.58 4.28
CA ASN A 318 5.20 68.80 3.50
C ASN A 318 4.10 69.68 4.11
N ALA A 319 2.99 69.10 4.54
CA ALA A 319 1.91 69.84 5.21
C ALA A 319 2.35 70.41 6.57
N ASP A 320 3.09 69.62 7.34
CA ASP A 320 3.67 70.05 8.62
C ASP A 320 4.64 71.24 8.44
N MET A 321 5.50 71.18 7.41
CA MET A 321 6.40 72.27 7.08
C MET A 321 5.67 73.54 6.71
N LEU A 322 4.56 73.48 5.97
CA LEU A 322 3.71 74.64 5.65
C LEU A 322 3.02 75.18 6.89
N LEU A 323 2.55 74.36 7.80
CA LEU A 323 1.84 74.74 9.03
C LEU A 323 2.78 75.45 10.04
N ASN A 324 3.96 74.86 10.29
CA ASN A 324 4.84 75.35 11.36
C ASN A 324 5.86 76.36 10.86
N ASN A 325 6.33 76.33 9.63
CA ASN A 325 7.37 77.20 9.09
C ASN A 325 6.92 78.03 7.88
N GLY A 326 5.63 78.03 7.52
CA GLY A 326 5.13 78.65 6.33
C GLY A 326 5.39 80.18 6.22
N ALA A 327 5.48 80.88 7.35
CA ALA A 327 5.80 82.27 7.36
C ALA A 327 7.24 82.63 6.93
N CYS A 328 8.16 81.69 7.15
CA CYS A 328 9.61 81.82 6.87
C CYS A 328 10.03 81.31 5.46
N LEU A 329 9.12 80.62 4.75
CA LEU A 329 9.40 80.03 3.43
C LEU A 329 9.21 81.09 2.34
N ASP A 330 10.11 81.07 1.34
CA ASP A 330 9.92 81.91 0.11
C ASP A 330 8.80 81.34 -0.78
N SER A 331 8.29 82.23 -1.66
CA SER A 331 7.12 81.87 -2.50
C SER A 331 7.36 80.68 -3.44
N LYS A 332 8.61 80.52 -3.87
CA LYS A 332 8.99 79.41 -4.79
C LYS A 332 8.96 78.06 -4.06
N THR A 333 9.53 78.02 -2.86
CA THR A 333 9.55 76.82 -2.02
C THR A 333 8.11 76.41 -1.59
N LYS A 334 7.24 77.37 -1.23
CA LYS A 334 5.83 77.11 -0.97
C LYS A 334 5.12 76.47 -2.18
N GLN A 335 5.35 77.01 -3.36
CA GLN A 335 4.72 76.54 -4.59
C GLN A 335 5.19 75.08 -4.87
N GLN A 336 6.46 74.78 -4.65
CA GLN A 336 7.00 73.43 -4.85
C GLN A 336 6.35 72.43 -3.87
N ILE A 337 6.21 72.81 -2.59
CA ILE A 337 5.56 71.95 -1.57
C ILE A 337 4.10 71.67 -1.95
N TYR A 338 3.37 72.63 -2.46
CA TYR A 338 1.97 72.39 -2.91
C TYR A 338 1.93 71.42 -4.09
N VAL A 339 2.85 71.53 -5.03
CA VAL A 339 2.97 70.61 -6.16
C VAL A 339 3.30 69.19 -5.69
N ASP A 340 4.28 69.08 -4.78
CA ASP A 340 4.67 67.75 -4.23
C ASP A 340 3.50 67.09 -3.49
N ILE A 341 2.71 67.82 -2.70
CA ILE A 341 1.51 67.30 -2.03
C ILE A 341 0.47 66.86 -3.05
N TYR A 342 0.25 67.65 -4.08
CA TYR A 342 -0.72 67.31 -5.12
C TYR A 342 -0.32 66.08 -5.89
N ASP A 343 0.93 65.98 -6.35
CA ASP A 343 1.46 64.88 -7.13
C ASP A 343 1.44 63.57 -6.34
N ASP A 344 1.84 63.59 -5.04
CA ASP A 344 1.79 62.42 -4.17
C ASP A 344 0.34 61.97 -3.88
N SER A 345 -0.62 62.93 -3.84
CA SER A 345 -2.05 62.62 -3.65
C SER A 345 -2.66 61.97 -4.89
N GLU A 346 -2.38 62.46 -6.09
CA GLU A 346 -2.82 61.88 -7.37
C GLU A 346 -2.24 60.44 -7.53
N TRP A 347 -0.97 60.26 -7.18
CA TRP A 347 -0.36 58.96 -7.23
C TRP A 347 -1.04 57.94 -6.28
N LEU A 348 -1.38 58.36 -5.05
CA LEU A 348 -2.15 57.55 -4.10
C LEU A 348 -3.54 57.15 -4.62
N ILE A 349 -4.25 58.07 -5.26
CA ILE A 349 -5.55 57.77 -5.87
C ILE A 349 -5.38 56.66 -6.92
N GLY A 350 -4.39 56.79 -7.81
CA GLY A 350 -4.09 55.74 -8.83
C GLY A 350 -3.79 54.40 -8.23
N VAL A 351 -2.98 54.31 -7.14
CA VAL A 351 -2.69 53.05 -6.46
C VAL A 351 -3.96 52.44 -5.86
N VAL A 352 -4.82 53.22 -5.23
CA VAL A 352 -6.11 52.76 -4.67
C VAL A 352 -7.05 52.24 -5.76
N GLU A 353 -7.16 52.93 -6.89
CA GLU A 353 -7.97 52.51 -8.04
C GLU A 353 -7.47 51.17 -8.62
N ASN A 354 -6.16 51.04 -8.78
CA ASN A 354 -5.54 49.77 -9.22
C ASN A 354 -5.83 48.62 -8.27
N LEU A 355 -5.75 48.86 -6.96
CA LEU A 355 -6.06 47.85 -5.94
C LEU A 355 -7.52 47.41 -5.98
N LEU A 356 -8.45 48.37 -6.14
CA LEU A 356 -9.87 48.09 -6.29
C LEU A 356 -10.17 47.32 -7.58
N SER A 357 -9.47 47.61 -8.67
CA SER A 357 -9.56 46.87 -9.94
C SER A 357 -9.10 45.43 -9.80
N ILE A 358 -7.96 45.15 -9.12
CA ILE A 358 -7.47 43.82 -8.82
C ILE A 358 -8.46 43.03 -7.93
N THR A 359 -9.04 43.72 -6.93
CA THR A 359 -10.03 43.09 -6.04
C THR A 359 -11.28 42.66 -6.79
N ARG A 360 -11.80 43.54 -7.66
CA ARG A 360 -12.97 43.26 -8.51
C ARG A 360 -12.69 42.14 -9.52
N LEU A 361 -11.46 42.04 -10.03
CA LEU A 361 -11.01 40.97 -10.91
C LEU A 361 -11.06 39.62 -10.21
N ASN A 362 -10.49 39.54 -8.98
CA ASN A 362 -10.46 38.33 -8.19
C ASN A 362 -11.85 37.84 -7.75
N ASP A 363 -12.79 38.80 -7.50
CA ASP A 363 -14.18 38.49 -7.18
C ASP A 363 -15.02 38.05 -8.39
N GLY A 364 -14.45 38.08 -9.60
CA GLY A 364 -15.17 37.79 -10.84
C GLY A 364 -16.27 38.82 -11.18
N ARG A 365 -16.22 40.00 -10.54
CA ARG A 365 -17.21 41.07 -10.72
C ARG A 365 -16.83 42.07 -11.80
N LEU A 366 -15.61 41.98 -12.33
CA LEU A 366 -15.13 42.86 -13.38
C LEU A 366 -15.77 42.46 -14.72
N LYS A 367 -16.53 43.38 -15.31
CA LYS A 367 -17.08 43.23 -16.66
C LYS A 367 -16.14 43.93 -17.62
N PHE A 368 -15.35 43.18 -18.36
CA PHE A 368 -14.47 43.71 -19.39
C PHE A 368 -15.28 44.33 -20.52
N LYS A 369 -14.89 45.53 -20.92
CA LYS A 369 -15.42 46.23 -22.10
C LYS A 369 -14.39 46.14 -23.22
N PHE A 370 -14.38 45.04 -23.91
CA PHE A 370 -13.49 44.85 -25.05
C PHE A 370 -13.93 45.73 -26.23
N THR A 371 -13.03 46.61 -26.66
CA THR A 371 -13.18 47.44 -27.86
C THR A 371 -12.00 47.24 -28.78
N ASP A 372 -12.21 47.42 -30.09
CA ASP A 372 -11.12 47.30 -31.06
C ASP A 372 -10.41 48.69 -31.08
N GLN A 373 -9.12 48.67 -30.69
CA GLN A 373 -8.28 49.86 -30.51
C GLN A 373 -7.00 49.74 -31.34
N LEU A 374 -6.49 50.88 -31.78
CA LEU A 374 -5.14 50.90 -32.40
C LEU A 374 -4.07 50.79 -31.32
N LEU A 375 -3.18 49.82 -31.49
CA LEU A 375 -2.13 49.49 -30.50
C LEU A 375 -1.18 50.69 -30.26
N ASP A 376 -0.86 51.46 -31.31
CA ASP A 376 0.00 52.62 -31.23
C ASP A 376 -0.63 53.76 -30.39
N GLU A 377 -1.96 53.98 -30.50
CA GLU A 377 -2.68 54.94 -29.67
C GLU A 377 -2.70 54.54 -28.20
N VAL A 378 -2.92 53.23 -27.90
CA VAL A 378 -2.93 52.73 -26.54
C VAL A 378 -1.53 52.82 -25.90
N ILE A 379 -0.48 52.50 -26.67
CA ILE A 379 0.91 52.67 -26.21
C ILE A 379 1.21 54.15 -25.94
N ALA A 380 0.84 55.03 -26.84
CA ALA A 380 1.05 56.46 -26.66
C ALA A 380 0.36 57.02 -25.42
N GLU A 381 -0.87 56.58 -25.14
CA GLU A 381 -1.64 56.99 -23.97
C GLU A 381 -1.01 56.42 -22.69
N SER A 382 -0.62 55.14 -22.69
CA SER A 382 0.08 54.47 -21.55
C SER A 382 1.38 55.20 -21.22
N LEU A 383 2.13 55.66 -22.22
CA LEU A 383 3.37 56.41 -22.02
C LEU A 383 3.15 57.79 -21.39
N ARG A 384 2.01 58.42 -21.60
CA ARG A 384 1.64 59.70 -20.92
C ARG A 384 1.42 59.51 -19.43
N HIS A 385 0.99 58.34 -19.00
CA HIS A 385 0.78 58.00 -17.60
C HIS A 385 2.02 57.54 -16.88
N ILE A 386 3.15 57.25 -17.58
CA ILE A 386 4.43 56.99 -16.97
C ILE A 386 4.96 58.25 -16.31
N SER A 387 5.07 58.22 -14.99
CA SER A 387 5.47 59.37 -14.17
C SER A 387 6.77 60.04 -14.67
N ARG A 388 6.81 61.36 -14.68
CA ARG A 388 7.95 62.23 -15.05
C ARG A 388 9.23 61.99 -14.20
N LYS A 389 9.18 61.18 -13.17
CA LYS A 389 10.36 60.78 -12.35
C LYS A 389 11.36 59.89 -13.11
N HIS A 390 11.07 59.48 -14.35
CA HIS A 390 11.96 58.63 -15.17
C HIS A 390 12.54 59.36 -16.37
N ASP A 391 12.79 60.65 -16.25
CA ASP A 391 13.52 61.45 -17.27
C ASP A 391 14.96 60.92 -17.58
N GLU A 392 15.44 59.90 -16.78
CA GLU A 392 16.73 59.23 -16.98
C GLU A 392 16.68 58.17 -18.09
N TYR A 393 15.51 57.74 -18.57
CA TYR A 393 15.39 56.66 -19.56
C TYR A 393 14.71 57.10 -20.83
N THR A 394 15.33 56.86 -21.96
CA THR A 394 14.72 57.09 -23.28
C THR A 394 13.91 55.85 -23.67
N ILE A 395 12.58 55.96 -23.63
CA ILE A 395 11.68 54.86 -24.07
C ILE A 395 11.52 54.99 -25.59
N VAL A 396 11.97 53.97 -26.33
CA VAL A 396 11.81 53.87 -27.78
C VAL A 396 10.71 52.87 -28.08
N THR A 397 9.63 53.31 -28.66
CA THR A 397 8.56 52.45 -29.14
C THR A 397 8.72 52.15 -30.62
N LYS A 398 8.60 50.85 -30.99
CA LYS A 398 8.53 50.41 -32.39
C LYS A 398 7.25 49.63 -32.56
N CYS A 399 6.26 50.21 -33.21
CA CYS A 399 5.01 49.57 -33.55
C CYS A 399 4.80 49.64 -35.05
N GLU A 400 4.34 48.57 -35.67
CA GLU A 400 3.87 48.59 -37.07
C GLU A 400 2.57 49.37 -37.15
N GLU A 401 2.39 50.13 -38.19
CA GLU A 401 1.19 50.93 -38.36
C GLU A 401 -0.06 50.06 -38.52
N LEU A 402 -1.19 50.47 -37.90
CA LEU A 402 -2.52 49.86 -38.03
C LEU A 402 -2.72 48.47 -37.43
N ILE A 403 -2.08 48.17 -36.31
CA ILE A 403 -2.39 46.96 -35.56
C ILE A 403 -3.66 47.20 -34.69
N LEU A 404 -4.77 46.55 -35.04
CA LEU A 404 -5.99 46.54 -34.22
C LEU A 404 -5.93 45.43 -33.20
N VAL A 405 -6.12 45.78 -31.94
CA VAL A 405 -6.16 44.79 -30.82
C VAL A 405 -7.46 44.98 -30.06
N ARG A 406 -8.12 43.87 -29.76
CA ARG A 406 -9.35 43.86 -28.96
C ARG A 406 -8.99 43.81 -27.49
N MET A 407 -9.08 44.93 -26.81
CA MET A 407 -8.69 45.09 -25.42
C MET A 407 -9.67 46.02 -24.65
N ASP A 408 -9.57 45.98 -23.33
CA ASP A 408 -10.18 46.97 -22.44
C ASP A 408 -9.14 48.03 -22.10
N VAL A 409 -9.30 49.26 -22.61
CA VAL A 409 -8.30 50.35 -22.49
C VAL A 409 -8.26 50.94 -21.07
N GLN A 410 -9.26 50.64 -20.22
CA GLN A 410 -9.33 51.17 -18.85
C GLN A 410 -8.52 50.32 -17.85
N LEU A 411 -8.01 49.16 -18.26
CA LEU A 411 -7.21 48.23 -17.45
C LEU A 411 -5.73 48.27 -17.85
#